data_3d1cffe69626c0cdea57308c869c1cd1
#
_entry.id   3d1cffe69626c0cdea57308c869c1cd1
#
_cell.length_a   1.000
_cell.length_b   1.000
_cell.length_c   1.000
_cell.angle_alpha   90.00
_cell.angle_beta   90.00
_cell.angle_gamma   90.00
#
_symmetry.space_group_name_H-M   'P 1'
#
loop_
_entity.id
_entity.type
_entity.pdbx_description
1 polymer ?
#
loop_
_entity_poly.entity_id
_entity_poly.type
_entity_poly.pdbx_seq_one_letter_code
_entity_poly.pdbx_strand_id
1 'polypeptide(L)'
;MFTSNSTSQNSFFVSLKIKLSKLLLQPTFLIGVVLVIILSYLVIAPIVSIFSNSVSLTMMDAMLSGGKDGEFTYKYVDRVFTSSISEKIFWIPLKNSITVSFFATLIALTLGLILASLVTSTNILGRKYLGFLLIIPYMLPSQAMATAWLTMFKNRKISGPQGMLESFGITPPDWLAYGPLPISICMALSYFPFAFLLFSSALSKIDIQLEEVASTFGAKTKAIWSKIILPLLIPTTMSVLLLTVARTLGTFATPYILGTPAKYTLLSTSLYSSVRSNDSGVVAVIAIVLSLIGLMLLLVDIWVVRKWQRFVTVGGKGIKRQPSKLGVFRMPTTIFAWIIFLIAALGPFIVLALSTLMREPGNFSFSNFGLAYWTGVNVPGMDQPGIFTSPEVITALKNSFLIAGSASIICGVLGLLIGYAVVRLPGTLISGFLRQISFLPYLMPGLAFAAAYLSLFAVARGPIPALYGSISLLILVMVVTYLPYASRSGISAMMQVGPEPEEAGMVLGAGFWRRITSILAPLQKSALIIAIILPFITGMKELSLVVMLVTPGTELLTTQSIRFLDFGYTQLANATILIIGVVVMISVLILNRVTKTNLASGLGG
;
A
#
# COMPACT_ATOMS: atom_id res chain seq x y z
N MET A 1 -21.78 -6.98 -64.72
CA MET A 1 -21.90 -7.55 -63.32
C MET A 1 -20.84 -6.95 -62.40
N PHE A 2 -20.77 -5.62 -62.23
CA PHE A 2 -19.83 -4.93 -61.35
C PHE A 2 -20.41 -3.58 -60.90
N THR A 3 -21.45 -3.56 -60.03
CA THR A 3 -21.90 -2.29 -59.41
C THR A 3 -22.61 -2.48 -58.05
N SER A 4 -22.42 -3.62 -57.35
CA SER A 4 -23.15 -3.86 -56.07
C SER A 4 -22.30 -3.73 -54.79
N ASN A 5 -20.98 -3.49 -54.85
CA ASN A 5 -20.14 -3.45 -53.68
C ASN A 5 -19.92 -2.06 -53.03
N SER A 6 -20.20 -0.96 -53.74
CA SER A 6 -19.95 0.40 -53.22
C SER A 6 -21.10 0.90 -52.33
N THR A 7 -22.30 0.41 -52.49
CA THR A 7 -23.52 0.79 -51.69
C THR A 7 -23.52 0.14 -50.29
N SER A 8 -22.98 -1.07 -50.15
CA SER A 8 -22.92 -1.77 -48.83
C SER A 8 -21.86 -1.18 -47.91
N GLN A 9 -20.71 -0.78 -48.45
CA GLN A 9 -19.64 -0.09 -47.69
C GLN A 9 -20.11 1.30 -47.21
N ASN A 10 -20.74 2.09 -48.08
CA ASN A 10 -21.26 3.40 -47.69
C ASN A 10 -22.39 3.30 -46.63
N SER A 11 -23.27 2.31 -46.68
CA SER A 11 -24.31 2.09 -45.65
C SER A 11 -23.69 1.68 -44.32
N PHE A 12 -22.62 0.88 -44.31
CA PHE A 12 -21.88 0.51 -43.11
C PHE A 12 -21.20 1.72 -42.46
N PHE A 13 -20.48 2.55 -43.23
CA PHE A 13 -19.85 3.77 -42.72
C PHE A 13 -20.88 4.81 -42.23
N VAL A 14 -21.99 4.97 -42.89
CA VAL A 14 -23.09 5.87 -42.46
C VAL A 14 -23.74 5.34 -41.18
N SER A 15 -24.00 4.04 -41.08
CA SER A 15 -24.59 3.43 -39.87
C SER A 15 -23.60 3.49 -38.71
N LEU A 16 -22.28 3.31 -38.95
CA LEU A 16 -21.22 3.46 -37.95
C LEU A 16 -21.11 4.92 -37.46
N LYS A 17 -21.19 5.89 -38.38
CA LYS A 17 -21.15 7.32 -38.09
C LYS A 17 -22.34 7.77 -37.25
N ILE A 18 -23.55 7.27 -37.56
CA ILE A 18 -24.76 7.54 -36.79
C ILE A 18 -24.73 6.85 -35.42
N LYS A 19 -24.23 5.61 -35.33
CA LYS A 19 -24.03 4.94 -34.05
C LYS A 19 -22.96 5.67 -33.20
N LEU A 20 -21.86 6.10 -33.80
CA LEU A 20 -20.80 6.86 -33.11
C LEU A 20 -21.33 8.21 -32.63
N SER A 21 -22.06 8.96 -33.44
CA SER A 21 -22.64 10.25 -33.06
C SER A 21 -23.66 10.13 -31.93
N LYS A 22 -24.52 9.09 -31.95
CA LYS A 22 -25.45 8.80 -30.85
C LYS A 22 -24.70 8.37 -29.56
N LEU A 23 -23.61 7.63 -29.69
CA LEU A 23 -22.78 7.23 -28.54
C LEU A 23 -22.04 8.44 -27.96
N LEU A 24 -21.47 9.31 -28.80
CA LEU A 24 -20.78 10.54 -28.40
C LEU A 24 -21.67 11.54 -27.65
N LEU A 25 -22.98 11.52 -27.92
CA LEU A 25 -23.96 12.36 -27.24
C LEU A 25 -24.43 11.78 -25.89
N GLN A 26 -24.09 10.53 -25.56
CA GLN A 26 -24.44 9.95 -24.28
C GLN A 26 -23.51 10.46 -23.17
N PRO A 27 -24.03 11.07 -22.08
CA PRO A 27 -23.19 11.58 -20.98
C PRO A 27 -22.27 10.50 -20.39
N THR A 28 -22.71 9.25 -20.34
CA THR A 28 -21.93 8.10 -19.86
C THR A 28 -20.66 7.86 -20.69
N PHE A 29 -20.81 7.92 -22.02
CA PHE A 29 -19.68 7.74 -22.95
C PHE A 29 -18.70 8.90 -22.85
N LEU A 30 -19.20 10.13 -22.81
CA LEU A 30 -18.37 11.34 -22.68
C LEU A 30 -17.54 11.30 -21.39
N ILE A 31 -18.15 10.96 -20.25
CA ILE A 31 -17.46 10.79 -18.97
C ILE A 31 -16.39 9.69 -19.08
N GLY A 32 -16.74 8.56 -19.70
CA GLY A 32 -15.80 7.47 -19.92
C GLY A 32 -14.57 7.93 -20.72
N VAL A 33 -14.77 8.68 -21.80
CA VAL A 33 -13.66 9.24 -22.63
C VAL A 33 -12.82 10.24 -21.83
N VAL A 34 -13.45 11.17 -21.12
CA VAL A 34 -12.75 12.15 -20.28
C VAL A 34 -11.90 11.45 -19.21
N LEU A 35 -12.47 10.45 -18.54
CA LEU A 35 -11.72 9.66 -17.55
C LEU A 35 -10.56 8.88 -18.18
N VAL A 36 -10.74 8.31 -19.39
CA VAL A 36 -9.65 7.66 -20.12
C VAL A 36 -8.52 8.64 -20.41
N ILE A 37 -8.83 9.84 -20.91
CA ILE A 37 -7.81 10.85 -21.24
C ILE A 37 -7.06 11.28 -19.97
N ILE A 38 -7.79 11.64 -18.91
CA ILE A 38 -7.19 12.10 -17.65
C ILE A 38 -6.32 11.00 -17.03
N LEU A 39 -6.84 9.77 -16.91
CA LEU A 39 -6.09 8.68 -16.29
C LEU A 39 -4.92 8.23 -17.15
N SER A 40 -5.05 8.22 -18.48
CA SER A 40 -3.92 7.93 -19.37
C SER A 40 -2.79 8.93 -19.14
N TYR A 41 -3.11 10.21 -19.08
CA TYR A 41 -2.12 11.24 -18.80
C TYR A 41 -1.49 11.06 -17.41
N LEU A 42 -2.29 10.91 -16.36
CA LEU A 42 -1.78 10.82 -14.99
C LEU A 42 -1.04 9.52 -14.67
N VAL A 43 -1.29 8.44 -15.41
CA VAL A 43 -0.66 7.14 -15.16
C VAL A 43 0.46 6.85 -16.16
N ILE A 44 0.22 7.08 -17.46
CA ILE A 44 1.18 6.70 -18.51
C ILE A 44 2.27 7.76 -18.69
N ALA A 45 1.93 9.06 -18.65
CA ALA A 45 2.93 10.10 -18.90
C ALA A 45 4.10 10.11 -17.89
N PRO A 46 3.90 9.91 -16.55
CA PRO A 46 5.03 9.76 -15.63
C PRO A 46 5.91 8.57 -15.96
N ILE A 47 5.32 7.43 -16.36
CA ILE A 47 6.07 6.23 -16.74
C ILE A 47 6.90 6.48 -17.98
N VAL A 48 6.33 7.15 -18.99
CA VAL A 48 7.07 7.53 -20.21
C VAL A 48 8.18 8.52 -19.87
N SER A 49 7.92 9.49 -19.00
CA SER A 49 8.91 10.48 -18.58
C SER A 49 10.12 9.83 -17.89
N ILE A 50 9.88 8.90 -16.95
CA ILE A 50 10.99 8.22 -16.26
C ILE A 50 11.78 7.32 -17.23
N PHE A 51 11.10 6.68 -18.19
CA PHE A 51 11.76 5.90 -19.23
C PHE A 51 12.63 6.82 -20.12
N SER A 52 12.10 7.96 -20.54
CA SER A 52 12.89 8.95 -21.30
C SER A 52 14.13 9.39 -20.52
N ASN A 53 13.99 9.72 -19.23
CA ASN A 53 15.11 10.16 -18.41
C ASN A 53 16.18 9.07 -18.17
N SER A 54 15.84 7.79 -18.33
CA SER A 54 16.82 6.72 -18.19
C SER A 54 17.76 6.58 -19.38
N VAL A 55 17.36 7.14 -20.54
CA VAL A 55 18.12 7.05 -21.81
C VAL A 55 18.44 8.41 -22.42
N SER A 56 18.19 9.52 -21.72
CA SER A 56 18.52 10.86 -22.18
C SER A 56 19.42 11.60 -21.18
N LEU A 57 20.44 12.31 -21.67
CA LEU A 57 21.35 13.10 -20.86
C LEU A 57 20.58 14.17 -20.10
N THR A 58 20.87 14.27 -18.80
CA THR A 58 20.39 15.40 -17.99
C THR A 58 21.22 16.65 -18.29
N MET A 59 20.64 17.83 -18.07
CA MET A 59 21.33 19.11 -18.30
C MET A 59 22.70 19.17 -17.61
N MET A 60 22.81 18.65 -16.38
CA MET A 60 24.05 18.63 -15.61
C MET A 60 25.10 17.69 -16.24
N ASP A 61 24.67 16.49 -16.64
CA ASP A 61 25.57 15.53 -17.30
C ASP A 61 25.95 15.95 -18.72
N ALA A 62 25.06 16.63 -19.43
CA ALA A 62 25.34 17.22 -20.74
C ALA A 62 26.45 18.30 -20.65
N MET A 63 26.35 19.18 -19.64
CA MET A 63 27.40 20.18 -19.37
C MET A 63 28.77 19.54 -19.07
N LEU A 64 28.78 18.42 -18.32
CA LEU A 64 30.01 17.73 -17.93
C LEU A 64 30.63 16.90 -19.08
N SER A 65 29.81 16.37 -19.98
CA SER A 65 30.23 15.52 -21.09
C SER A 65 30.40 16.26 -22.42
N GLY A 66 30.01 17.54 -22.50
CA GLY A 66 30.00 18.30 -23.77
C GLY A 66 28.86 17.92 -24.72
N GLY A 67 27.89 17.11 -24.27
CA GLY A 67 26.69 16.74 -25.02
C GLY A 67 25.57 17.78 -24.90
N LYS A 68 24.43 17.49 -25.52
CA LYS A 68 23.23 18.34 -25.44
C LYS A 68 22.25 17.74 -24.43
N ASP A 69 21.53 18.61 -23.72
CA ASP A 69 20.43 18.21 -22.85
C ASP A 69 19.38 17.43 -23.66
N GLY A 70 18.95 16.26 -23.11
CA GLY A 70 18.01 15.38 -23.80
C GLY A 70 18.61 14.48 -24.87
N GLU A 71 19.93 14.53 -25.12
CA GLU A 71 20.61 13.64 -26.07
C GLU A 71 20.53 12.18 -25.59
N PHE A 72 20.31 11.27 -26.55
CA PHE A 72 20.20 9.83 -26.24
C PHE A 72 21.51 9.27 -25.71
N THR A 73 21.42 8.51 -24.60
CA THR A 73 22.60 7.93 -23.95
C THR A 73 22.28 6.61 -23.26
N TYR A 74 23.27 5.72 -23.21
CA TYR A 74 23.26 4.51 -22.36
C TYR A 74 24.06 4.70 -21.06
N LYS A 75 24.61 5.88 -20.78
CA LYS A 75 25.48 6.18 -19.63
C LYS A 75 24.87 5.72 -18.31
N TYR A 76 23.59 5.96 -18.07
CA TYR A 76 22.93 5.63 -16.81
C TYR A 76 22.67 4.13 -16.68
N VAL A 77 22.34 3.47 -17.79
CA VAL A 77 22.17 2.01 -17.83
C VAL A 77 23.51 1.34 -17.56
N ASP A 78 24.58 1.78 -18.22
CA ASP A 78 25.95 1.30 -17.99
C ASP A 78 26.38 1.56 -16.54
N ARG A 79 26.14 2.76 -16.01
CA ARG A 79 26.47 3.13 -14.62
C ARG A 79 25.78 2.25 -13.60
N VAL A 80 24.53 1.85 -13.82
CA VAL A 80 23.76 0.99 -12.88
C VAL A 80 24.19 -0.46 -12.98
N PHE A 81 24.52 -0.99 -14.17
CA PHE A 81 24.70 -2.43 -14.35
C PHE A 81 26.16 -2.88 -14.46
N THR A 82 27.06 -2.05 -15.02
CA THR A 82 28.42 -2.47 -15.42
C THR A 82 29.56 -1.63 -14.85
N SER A 83 29.28 -0.43 -14.34
CA SER A 83 30.32 0.45 -13.80
C SER A 83 30.94 -0.07 -12.48
N SER A 84 32.07 0.51 -12.07
CA SER A 84 32.74 0.17 -10.81
C SER A 84 31.89 0.39 -9.55
N ILE A 85 30.87 1.25 -9.63
CA ILE A 85 29.94 1.53 -8.52
C ILE A 85 28.65 0.71 -8.61
N SER A 86 28.39 -0.01 -9.72
CA SER A 86 27.16 -0.80 -9.95
C SER A 86 26.91 -1.80 -8.83
N GLU A 87 27.97 -2.40 -8.28
CA GLU A 87 27.86 -3.35 -7.18
C GLU A 87 27.22 -2.72 -5.95
N LYS A 88 27.62 -1.49 -5.59
CA LYS A 88 27.12 -0.78 -4.41
C LYS A 88 25.74 -0.17 -4.60
N ILE A 89 25.43 0.33 -5.80
CA ILE A 89 24.17 1.04 -6.05
C ILE A 89 23.06 0.10 -6.52
N PHE A 90 23.38 -1.07 -7.08
CA PHE A 90 22.40 -1.96 -7.68
C PHE A 90 22.51 -3.43 -7.25
N TRP A 91 23.65 -4.12 -7.48
CA TRP A 91 23.71 -5.57 -7.33
C TRP A 91 23.62 -6.02 -5.86
N ILE A 92 24.37 -5.38 -4.95
CA ILE A 92 24.25 -5.66 -3.51
C ILE A 92 22.85 -5.29 -3.00
N PRO A 93 22.31 -4.07 -3.26
CA PRO A 93 20.94 -3.72 -2.90
C PRO A 93 19.88 -4.67 -3.48
N LEU A 94 20.03 -5.15 -4.71
CA LEU A 94 19.12 -6.13 -5.32
C LEU A 94 19.14 -7.46 -4.55
N LYS A 95 20.34 -8.03 -4.32
CA LYS A 95 20.51 -9.26 -3.54
C LYS A 95 19.91 -9.12 -2.16
N ASN A 96 20.19 -8.02 -1.48
CA ASN A 96 19.64 -7.74 -0.16
C ASN A 96 18.12 -7.63 -0.17
N SER A 97 17.55 -6.95 -1.17
CA SER A 97 16.10 -6.81 -1.33
C SER A 97 15.42 -8.17 -1.54
N ILE A 98 15.98 -9.02 -2.39
CA ILE A 98 15.46 -10.38 -2.63
C ILE A 98 15.55 -11.21 -1.35
N THR A 99 16.69 -11.18 -0.66
CA THR A 99 16.91 -11.94 0.57
C THR A 99 15.92 -11.55 1.66
N VAL A 100 15.81 -10.25 1.97
CA VAL A 100 14.89 -9.73 2.99
C VAL A 100 13.44 -10.01 2.60
N SER A 101 13.06 -9.77 1.34
CA SER A 101 11.70 -10.02 0.86
C SER A 101 11.33 -11.50 0.94
N PHE A 102 12.25 -12.40 0.65
CA PHE A 102 12.04 -13.84 0.78
C PHE A 102 11.75 -14.24 2.23
N PHE A 103 12.63 -13.87 3.17
CA PHE A 103 12.44 -14.23 4.58
C PHE A 103 11.23 -13.54 5.19
N ALA A 104 11.02 -12.25 4.93
CA ALA A 104 9.84 -11.52 5.40
C ALA A 104 8.54 -12.16 4.90
N THR A 105 8.49 -12.54 3.62
CA THR A 105 7.33 -13.19 3.02
C THR A 105 7.10 -14.57 3.60
N LEU A 106 8.14 -15.38 3.74
CA LEU A 106 8.04 -16.73 4.32
C LEU A 106 7.46 -16.69 5.74
N ILE A 107 7.98 -15.79 6.59
CA ILE A 107 7.48 -15.60 7.96
C ILE A 107 6.04 -15.08 7.93
N ALA A 108 5.73 -14.08 7.10
CA ALA A 108 4.39 -13.50 6.99
C ALA A 108 3.34 -14.53 6.52
N LEU A 109 3.67 -15.35 5.51
CA LEU A 109 2.81 -16.43 5.05
C LEU A 109 2.53 -17.45 6.14
N THR A 110 3.59 -17.92 6.80
CA THR A 110 3.50 -18.94 7.84
C THR A 110 2.63 -18.45 9.00
N LEU A 111 2.92 -17.25 9.52
CA LEU A 111 2.11 -16.62 10.59
C LEU A 111 0.66 -16.40 10.13
N GLY A 112 0.48 -15.86 8.92
CA GLY A 112 -0.83 -15.60 8.35
C GLY A 112 -1.68 -16.86 8.22
N LEU A 113 -1.11 -17.95 7.70
CA LEU A 113 -1.81 -19.24 7.54
C LEU A 113 -2.15 -19.87 8.90
N ILE A 114 -1.19 -19.91 9.84
CA ILE A 114 -1.41 -20.45 11.17
C ILE A 114 -2.52 -19.68 11.89
N LEU A 115 -2.41 -18.36 11.96
CA LEU A 115 -3.40 -17.53 12.64
C LEU A 115 -4.77 -17.55 11.96
N ALA A 116 -4.82 -17.57 10.62
CA ALA A 116 -6.06 -17.73 9.88
C ALA A 116 -6.74 -19.07 10.21
N SER A 117 -5.98 -20.16 10.24
CA SER A 117 -6.51 -21.49 10.59
C SER A 117 -7.01 -21.54 12.04
N LEU A 118 -6.27 -20.96 12.99
CA LEU A 118 -6.68 -20.90 14.40
C LEU A 118 -7.97 -20.09 14.59
N VAL A 119 -8.08 -18.93 13.98
CA VAL A 119 -9.23 -18.03 14.15
C VAL A 119 -10.47 -18.54 13.41
N THR A 120 -10.31 -19.08 12.18
CA THR A 120 -11.47 -19.50 11.37
C THR A 120 -11.95 -20.91 11.71
N SER A 121 -11.04 -21.84 12.02
CA SER A 121 -11.34 -23.25 12.07
C SER A 121 -11.38 -23.86 13.48
N THR A 122 -10.92 -23.11 14.52
CA THR A 122 -10.77 -23.68 15.86
C THR A 122 -11.51 -22.89 16.95
N ASN A 123 -11.58 -23.49 18.15
CA ASN A 123 -12.26 -22.92 19.31
C ASN A 123 -11.34 -22.14 20.27
N ILE A 124 -10.29 -21.45 19.74
CA ILE A 124 -9.42 -20.60 20.59
C ILE A 124 -10.21 -19.51 21.30
N LEU A 125 -9.71 -19.13 22.50
CA LEU A 125 -10.36 -18.09 23.30
C LEU A 125 -10.18 -16.71 22.66
N GLY A 126 -11.28 -15.95 22.62
CA GLY A 126 -11.27 -14.60 22.08
C GLY A 126 -11.18 -14.51 20.54
N ARG A 127 -11.43 -15.61 19.79
CA ARG A 127 -11.31 -15.67 18.34
C ARG A 127 -12.03 -14.53 17.59
N LYS A 128 -13.21 -14.09 18.10
CA LYS A 128 -13.99 -12.99 17.51
C LYS A 128 -13.23 -11.66 17.56
N TYR A 129 -12.55 -11.42 18.68
CA TYR A 129 -11.73 -10.21 18.86
C TYR A 129 -10.41 -10.33 18.10
N LEU A 130 -9.74 -11.49 18.18
CA LEU A 130 -8.48 -11.75 17.46
C LEU A 130 -8.63 -11.58 15.96
N GLY A 131 -9.76 -11.96 15.36
CA GLY A 131 -10.03 -11.75 13.93
C GLY A 131 -9.91 -10.28 13.50
N PHE A 132 -10.28 -9.34 14.35
CA PHE A 132 -10.11 -7.91 14.11
C PHE A 132 -8.73 -7.40 14.58
N LEU A 133 -8.30 -7.78 15.76
CA LEU A 133 -7.07 -7.28 16.40
C LEU A 133 -5.81 -7.63 15.59
N LEU A 134 -5.78 -8.81 14.97
CA LEU A 134 -4.67 -9.25 14.12
C LEU A 134 -4.53 -8.46 12.80
N ILE A 135 -5.52 -7.62 12.45
CA ILE A 135 -5.42 -6.74 11.28
C ILE A 135 -4.74 -5.41 11.65
N ILE A 136 -4.73 -5.02 12.93
CA ILE A 136 -4.19 -3.74 13.39
C ILE A 136 -2.75 -3.46 12.92
N PRO A 137 -1.80 -4.42 12.96
CA PRO A 137 -0.43 -4.16 12.50
C PRO A 137 -0.34 -3.67 11.06
N TYR A 138 -1.23 -4.14 10.18
CA TYR A 138 -1.30 -3.67 8.79
C TYR A 138 -1.78 -2.21 8.66
N MET A 139 -2.51 -1.74 9.66
CA MET A 139 -3.04 -0.37 9.68
C MET A 139 -2.02 0.64 10.20
N LEU A 140 -0.98 0.17 10.92
CA LEU A 140 0.09 1.04 11.40
C LEU A 140 0.97 1.57 10.25
N PRO A 141 1.57 2.77 10.42
CA PRO A 141 2.64 3.21 9.53
C PRO A 141 3.78 2.20 9.52
N SER A 142 4.39 1.95 8.36
CA SER A 142 5.50 0.99 8.24
C SER A 142 6.70 1.35 9.12
N GLN A 143 6.92 2.64 9.40
CA GLN A 143 7.95 3.11 10.30
C GLN A 143 7.67 2.79 11.77
N ALA A 144 6.40 2.62 12.18
CA ALA A 144 6.05 2.37 13.59
C ALA A 144 6.70 1.10 14.14
N MET A 145 6.64 -0.01 13.38
CA MET A 145 7.27 -1.26 13.77
C MET A 145 8.81 -1.12 13.82
N ALA A 146 9.39 -0.48 12.81
CA ALA A 146 10.83 -0.30 12.71
C ALA A 146 11.38 0.61 13.83
N THR A 147 10.70 1.72 14.14
CA THR A 147 11.12 2.63 15.22
C THR A 147 10.89 2.05 16.59
N ALA A 148 9.80 1.29 16.81
CA ALA A 148 9.60 0.57 18.06
C ALA A 148 10.69 -0.49 18.27
N TRP A 149 11.02 -1.25 17.22
CA TRP A 149 12.14 -2.20 17.25
C TRP A 149 13.45 -1.51 17.56
N LEU A 150 13.76 -0.43 16.86
CA LEU A 150 14.96 0.38 17.10
C LEU A 150 15.01 0.90 18.55
N THR A 151 13.91 1.47 19.05
CA THR A 151 13.81 2.00 20.42
C THR A 151 14.06 0.91 21.47
N MET A 152 13.62 -0.32 21.22
CA MET A 152 13.80 -1.45 22.12
C MET A 152 15.24 -2.01 22.08
N PHE A 153 15.76 -2.26 20.87
CA PHE A 153 16.95 -3.08 20.63
C PHE A 153 18.21 -2.29 20.24
N LYS A 154 18.16 -0.97 20.02
CA LYS A 154 19.36 -0.20 19.70
C LYS A 154 20.39 -0.30 20.83
N ASN A 155 21.67 -0.20 20.48
CA ASN A 155 22.77 -0.23 21.43
C ASN A 155 23.71 0.98 21.23
N ARG A 156 24.46 1.35 22.26
CA ARG A 156 25.39 2.48 22.23
C ARG A 156 26.51 2.33 21.21
N LYS A 157 26.88 1.10 20.90
CA LYS A 157 28.02 0.80 20.01
C LYS A 157 27.78 1.31 18.59
N ILE A 158 26.55 1.26 18.09
CA ILE A 158 26.22 1.70 16.72
C ILE A 158 25.51 3.05 16.69
N SER A 159 24.56 3.28 17.61
CA SER A 159 23.67 4.46 17.54
C SER A 159 23.99 5.57 18.55
N GLY A 160 24.97 5.38 19.43
CA GLY A 160 25.30 6.34 20.50
C GLY A 160 24.33 6.31 21.69
N PRO A 161 23.02 6.63 21.55
CA PRO A 161 22.08 6.50 22.67
C PRO A 161 21.70 5.05 22.93
N GLN A 162 21.55 4.69 24.24
CA GLN A 162 21.10 3.36 24.62
C GLN A 162 19.65 3.08 24.26
N GLY A 163 19.32 1.80 23.98
CA GLY A 163 17.95 1.31 23.82
C GLY A 163 17.33 0.91 25.16
N MET A 164 16.02 0.61 25.14
CA MET A 164 15.31 0.21 26.36
C MET A 164 15.89 -1.07 26.99
N LEU A 165 16.31 -2.07 26.22
CA LEU A 165 16.89 -3.30 26.77
C LEU A 165 18.28 -3.06 27.36
N GLU A 166 19.07 -2.22 26.75
CA GLU A 166 20.41 -1.89 27.25
C GLU A 166 20.35 -1.17 28.60
N SER A 167 19.29 -0.40 28.85
CA SER A 167 19.08 0.23 30.16
C SER A 167 18.77 -0.75 31.30
N PHE A 168 18.29 -1.96 30.99
CA PHE A 168 18.14 -3.06 31.93
C PHE A 168 19.43 -3.91 32.07
N GLY A 169 20.55 -3.46 31.51
CA GLY A 169 21.80 -4.18 31.53
C GLY A 169 21.93 -5.30 30.46
N ILE A 170 20.94 -5.42 29.58
CA ILE A 170 20.97 -6.41 28.49
C ILE A 170 21.43 -5.69 27.22
N THR A 171 22.68 -5.87 26.80
CA THR A 171 23.18 -5.29 25.54
C THR A 171 22.75 -6.15 24.36
N PRO A 172 21.80 -5.69 23.51
CA PRO A 172 21.40 -6.45 22.33
C PRO A 172 22.57 -6.57 21.36
N PRO A 173 22.77 -7.75 20.73
CA PRO A 173 23.78 -7.90 19.70
C PRO A 173 23.41 -7.09 18.45
N ASP A 174 24.42 -6.61 17.72
CA ASP A 174 24.26 -5.74 16.56
C ASP A 174 23.31 -6.33 15.49
N TRP A 175 23.42 -7.63 15.25
CA TRP A 175 22.58 -8.37 14.27
C TRP A 175 21.08 -8.42 14.65
N LEU A 176 20.74 -8.25 15.92
CA LEU A 176 19.36 -8.18 16.40
C LEU A 176 18.82 -6.74 16.30
N ALA A 177 19.68 -5.74 16.50
CA ALA A 177 19.30 -4.33 16.45
C ALA A 177 19.15 -3.82 15.02
N TYR A 178 20.04 -4.23 14.11
CA TYR A 178 20.16 -3.68 12.77
C TYR A 178 20.39 -4.75 11.70
N GLY A 179 20.11 -4.42 10.43
CA GLY A 179 20.43 -5.26 9.29
C GLY A 179 19.31 -6.21 8.86
N PRO A 180 19.67 -7.32 8.16
CA PRO A 180 18.68 -8.15 7.44
C PRO A 180 17.64 -8.82 8.33
N LEU A 181 18.04 -9.30 9.51
CA LEU A 181 17.15 -10.03 10.40
C LEU A 181 16.01 -9.15 10.93
N PRO A 182 16.27 -8.01 11.62
CA PRO A 182 15.21 -7.15 12.12
C PRO A 182 14.39 -6.55 11.00
N ILE A 183 14.97 -6.22 9.84
CA ILE A 183 14.21 -5.76 8.67
C ILE A 183 13.20 -6.84 8.27
N SER A 184 13.64 -8.10 8.11
CA SER A 184 12.76 -9.21 7.72
C SER A 184 11.65 -9.47 8.73
N ILE A 185 11.95 -9.45 10.04
CA ILE A 185 10.96 -9.66 11.10
C ILE A 185 9.95 -8.50 11.14
N CYS A 186 10.41 -7.25 11.14
CA CYS A 186 9.52 -6.08 11.18
C CYS A 186 8.60 -6.04 9.96
N MET A 187 9.12 -6.35 8.77
CA MET A 187 8.31 -6.44 7.56
C MET A 187 7.33 -7.61 7.63
N ALA A 188 7.76 -8.78 8.13
CA ALA A 188 6.86 -9.92 8.31
C ALA A 188 5.70 -9.60 9.26
N LEU A 189 5.99 -8.95 10.41
CA LEU A 189 4.98 -8.52 11.37
C LEU A 189 4.06 -7.42 10.85
N SER A 190 4.51 -6.63 9.88
CA SER A 190 3.67 -5.63 9.21
C SER A 190 2.78 -6.23 8.12
N TYR A 191 3.21 -7.33 7.46
CA TYR A 191 2.50 -7.90 6.31
C TYR A 191 1.78 -9.22 6.58
N PHE A 192 2.03 -9.94 7.70
CA PHE A 192 1.27 -11.16 8.00
C PHE A 192 -0.24 -10.92 8.10
N PRO A 193 -0.76 -9.74 8.54
CA PRO A 193 -2.20 -9.53 8.57
C PRO A 193 -2.84 -9.54 7.17
N PHE A 194 -2.10 -9.16 6.15
CA PHE A 194 -2.56 -9.27 4.76
C PHE A 194 -2.68 -10.75 4.35
N ALA A 195 -1.67 -11.57 4.68
CA ALA A 195 -1.72 -13.02 4.49
C ALA A 195 -2.88 -13.66 5.30
N PHE A 196 -3.03 -13.26 6.57
CA PHE A 196 -4.11 -13.68 7.45
C PHE A 196 -5.50 -13.43 6.85
N LEU A 197 -5.74 -12.24 6.29
CA LEU A 197 -7.01 -11.87 5.66
C LEU A 197 -7.33 -12.76 4.45
N LEU A 198 -6.37 -12.95 3.56
CA LEU A 198 -6.58 -13.76 2.36
C LEU A 198 -6.78 -15.24 2.70
N PHE A 199 -5.98 -15.80 3.62
CA PHE A 199 -6.17 -17.16 4.08
C PHE A 199 -7.48 -17.34 4.85
N SER A 200 -7.87 -16.41 5.71
CA SER A 200 -9.15 -16.46 6.42
C SER A 200 -10.34 -16.45 5.46
N SER A 201 -10.28 -15.60 4.43
CA SER A 201 -11.30 -15.56 3.37
C SER A 201 -11.35 -16.87 2.58
N ALA A 202 -10.21 -17.42 2.21
CA ALA A 202 -10.15 -18.70 1.48
C ALA A 202 -10.65 -19.87 2.34
N LEU A 203 -10.18 -19.98 3.58
CA LEU A 203 -10.59 -21.05 4.51
C LEU A 203 -12.09 -21.01 4.81
N SER A 204 -12.69 -19.82 4.90
CA SER A 204 -14.14 -19.67 5.14
C SER A 204 -15.01 -20.10 3.95
N LYS A 205 -14.43 -20.21 2.75
CA LYS A 205 -15.13 -20.65 1.52
C LYS A 205 -14.99 -22.15 1.27
N ILE A 206 -14.08 -22.86 1.96
CA ILE A 206 -13.92 -24.30 1.83
C ILE A 206 -15.12 -24.98 2.51
N ASP A 207 -15.77 -25.88 1.76
CA ASP A 207 -16.91 -26.64 2.26
C ASP A 207 -16.48 -27.62 3.37
N ILE A 208 -17.13 -27.51 4.53
CA ILE A 208 -16.85 -28.37 5.68
C ILE A 208 -17.17 -29.84 5.40
N GLN A 209 -18.11 -30.11 4.49
CA GLN A 209 -18.48 -31.47 4.12
C GLN A 209 -17.31 -32.29 3.61
N LEU A 210 -16.34 -31.65 2.94
CA LEU A 210 -15.11 -32.33 2.49
C LEU A 210 -14.29 -32.88 3.67
N GLU A 211 -14.23 -32.14 4.78
CA GLU A 211 -13.53 -32.56 5.98
C GLU A 211 -14.31 -33.64 6.75
N GLU A 212 -15.64 -33.50 6.84
CA GLU A 212 -16.53 -34.44 7.50
C GLU A 212 -16.54 -35.79 6.79
N VAL A 213 -16.70 -35.79 5.46
CA VAL A 213 -16.63 -37.02 4.64
C VAL A 213 -15.26 -37.68 4.81
N ALA A 214 -14.16 -36.95 4.71
CA ALA A 214 -12.83 -37.51 4.90
C ALA A 214 -12.67 -38.14 6.31
N SER A 215 -13.20 -37.48 7.34
CA SER A 215 -13.14 -38.00 8.73
C SER A 215 -13.98 -39.25 8.90
N THR A 216 -15.12 -39.34 8.23
CA THR A 216 -15.98 -40.56 8.23
C THR A 216 -15.26 -41.76 7.61
N PHE A 217 -14.39 -41.52 6.61
CA PHE A 217 -13.50 -42.52 6.04
C PHE A 217 -12.22 -42.78 6.88
N GLY A 218 -12.15 -42.25 8.11
CA GLY A 218 -11.03 -42.47 9.03
C GLY A 218 -9.78 -41.61 8.77
N ALA A 219 -9.87 -40.56 7.94
CA ALA A 219 -8.74 -39.67 7.73
C ALA A 219 -8.43 -38.86 8.98
N LYS A 220 -7.19 -38.92 9.46
CA LYS A 220 -6.69 -38.10 10.57
C LYS A 220 -6.55 -36.63 10.14
N THR A 221 -6.67 -35.71 11.09
CA THR A 221 -6.56 -34.24 10.84
C THR A 221 -5.34 -33.86 9.99
N LYS A 222 -4.18 -34.49 10.23
CA LYS A 222 -2.97 -34.23 9.41
C LYS A 222 -3.18 -34.59 7.94
N ALA A 223 -3.89 -35.68 7.65
CA ALA A 223 -4.19 -36.12 6.27
C ALA A 223 -5.19 -35.17 5.60
N ILE A 224 -6.22 -34.74 6.34
CA ILE A 224 -7.21 -33.72 5.86
C ILE A 224 -6.49 -32.44 5.48
N TRP A 225 -5.62 -31.94 6.36
CA TRP A 225 -4.85 -30.72 6.07
C TRP A 225 -3.92 -30.89 4.88
N SER A 226 -3.10 -31.92 4.83
CA SER A 226 -2.09 -32.09 3.78
C SER A 226 -2.66 -32.48 2.41
N LYS A 227 -3.77 -33.27 2.38
CA LYS A 227 -4.33 -33.81 1.14
C LYS A 227 -5.56 -33.06 0.61
N ILE A 228 -6.25 -32.27 1.46
CA ILE A 228 -7.47 -31.56 1.07
C ILE A 228 -7.29 -30.05 1.22
N ILE A 229 -7.04 -29.57 2.45
CA ILE A 229 -7.06 -28.12 2.72
C ILE A 229 -5.89 -27.40 2.05
N LEU A 230 -4.65 -27.85 2.26
CA LEU A 230 -3.46 -27.20 1.68
C LEU A 230 -3.48 -27.19 0.15
N PRO A 231 -3.84 -28.28 -0.57
CA PRO A 231 -3.99 -28.23 -2.02
C PRO A 231 -5.05 -27.23 -2.50
N LEU A 232 -6.19 -27.10 -1.80
CA LEU A 232 -7.22 -26.12 -2.12
C LEU A 232 -6.76 -24.67 -1.84
N LEU A 233 -5.81 -24.48 -0.93
CA LEU A 233 -5.24 -23.18 -0.62
C LEU A 233 -4.08 -22.78 -1.56
N ILE A 234 -3.56 -23.66 -2.43
CA ILE A 234 -2.42 -23.36 -3.32
C ILE A 234 -2.64 -22.05 -4.10
N PRO A 235 -3.79 -21.80 -4.76
CA PRO A 235 -4.00 -20.54 -5.49
C PRO A 235 -3.87 -19.31 -4.59
N THR A 236 -4.50 -19.36 -3.41
CA THR A 236 -4.42 -18.28 -2.42
C THR A 236 -2.99 -18.12 -1.90
N THR A 237 -2.28 -19.21 -1.62
CA THR A 237 -0.89 -19.19 -1.15
C THR A 237 0.01 -18.51 -2.19
N MET A 238 -0.15 -18.84 -3.47
CA MET A 238 0.62 -18.21 -4.54
C MET A 238 0.34 -16.70 -4.65
N SER A 239 -0.94 -16.30 -4.61
CA SER A 239 -1.29 -14.88 -4.61
C SER A 239 -0.75 -14.15 -3.39
N VAL A 240 -0.88 -14.71 -2.19
CA VAL A 240 -0.31 -14.13 -0.95
C VAL A 240 1.20 -13.98 -1.08
N LEU A 241 1.89 -15.02 -1.58
CA LEU A 241 3.34 -15.00 -1.79
C LEU A 241 3.74 -13.86 -2.73
N LEU A 242 3.19 -13.86 -3.96
CA LEU A 242 3.58 -12.89 -5.00
C LEU A 242 3.26 -11.45 -4.60
N LEU A 243 2.08 -11.22 -4.05
CA LEU A 243 1.66 -9.87 -3.61
C LEU A 243 2.46 -9.40 -2.38
N THR A 244 2.82 -10.29 -1.45
CA THR A 244 3.65 -9.92 -0.30
C THR A 244 5.07 -9.61 -0.73
N VAL A 245 5.68 -10.39 -1.63
CA VAL A 245 7.00 -10.10 -2.21
C VAL A 245 6.99 -8.75 -2.91
N ALA A 246 5.99 -8.46 -3.74
CA ALA A 246 5.89 -7.17 -4.43
C ALA A 246 5.82 -5.99 -3.44
N ARG A 247 5.07 -6.15 -2.34
CA ARG A 247 4.96 -5.15 -1.28
C ARG A 247 6.26 -4.96 -0.49
N THR A 248 6.92 -6.06 -0.11
CA THR A 248 8.18 -5.99 0.64
C THR A 248 9.30 -5.36 -0.17
N LEU A 249 9.41 -5.67 -1.48
CA LEU A 249 10.37 -5.03 -2.38
C LEU A 249 10.14 -3.51 -2.51
N GLY A 250 8.89 -3.05 -2.45
CA GLY A 250 8.53 -1.64 -2.53
C GLY A 250 8.62 -0.87 -1.22
N THR A 251 8.85 -1.55 -0.09
CA THR A 251 8.90 -0.91 1.23
C THR A 251 10.19 -0.11 1.41
N PHE A 252 10.07 1.13 1.91
CA PHE A 252 11.19 2.03 2.14
C PHE A 252 11.51 2.21 3.63
N ALA A 253 10.52 2.53 4.47
CA ALA A 253 10.74 2.99 5.83
C ALA A 253 11.53 2.01 6.70
N THR A 254 11.13 0.73 6.74
CA THR A 254 11.79 -0.29 7.57
C THR A 254 13.26 -0.51 7.17
N PRO A 255 13.59 -0.71 5.87
CA PRO A 255 14.98 -0.79 5.43
C PRO A 255 15.79 0.48 5.70
N TYR A 256 15.19 1.65 5.57
CA TYR A 256 15.86 2.91 5.85
C TYR A 256 16.25 3.02 7.33
N ILE A 257 15.32 2.78 8.24
CA ILE A 257 15.52 2.92 9.69
C ILE A 257 16.49 1.86 10.24
N LEU A 258 16.33 0.59 9.84
CA LEU A 258 17.08 -0.54 10.41
C LEU A 258 18.29 -0.98 9.58
N GLY A 259 18.36 -0.57 8.30
CA GLY A 259 19.45 -0.95 7.40
C GLY A 259 20.54 0.11 7.31
N THR A 260 20.18 1.39 7.24
CA THR A 260 21.14 2.49 7.04
C THR A 260 22.26 2.52 8.11
N PRO A 261 21.98 2.37 9.43
CA PRO A 261 23.03 2.35 10.44
C PRO A 261 24.03 1.19 10.27
N ALA A 262 23.56 0.04 9.76
CA ALA A 262 24.39 -1.13 9.48
C ALA A 262 24.98 -1.13 8.05
N LYS A 263 24.83 -0.06 7.30
CA LYS A 263 25.23 0.02 5.86
C LYS A 263 24.63 -1.10 5.01
N TYR A 264 23.47 -1.61 5.41
CA TYR A 264 22.74 -2.66 4.71
C TYR A 264 21.64 -2.03 3.85
N THR A 265 21.95 -1.81 2.57
CA THR A 265 21.09 -1.11 1.63
C THR A 265 20.21 -2.08 0.82
N LEU A 266 18.97 -1.69 0.58
CA LEU A 266 18.03 -2.35 -0.32
C LEU A 266 17.82 -1.47 -1.57
N LEU A 267 17.19 -1.99 -2.63
CA LEU A 267 16.92 -1.21 -3.84
C LEU A 267 16.10 0.06 -3.57
N SER A 268 15.13 0.00 -2.66
CA SER A 268 14.34 1.17 -2.26
C SER A 268 15.20 2.25 -1.58
N THR A 269 16.11 1.87 -0.70
CA THR A 269 17.02 2.82 -0.04
C THR A 269 18.12 3.30 -0.97
N SER A 270 18.58 2.47 -1.91
CA SER A 270 19.52 2.87 -2.97
C SER A 270 18.91 3.89 -3.91
N LEU A 271 17.67 3.66 -4.34
CA LEU A 271 16.89 4.63 -5.14
C LEU A 271 16.80 5.99 -4.43
N TYR A 272 16.44 5.98 -3.14
CA TYR A 272 16.35 7.21 -2.34
C TYR A 272 17.69 7.93 -2.19
N SER A 273 18.79 7.19 -1.97
CA SER A 273 20.13 7.79 -1.89
C SER A 273 20.57 8.41 -3.23
N SER A 274 20.21 7.78 -4.36
CA SER A 274 20.48 8.33 -5.69
C SER A 274 19.73 9.65 -5.95
N VAL A 275 18.48 9.78 -5.44
CA VAL A 275 17.76 11.06 -5.48
C VAL A 275 18.48 12.14 -4.68
N ARG A 276 18.93 11.81 -3.47
CA ARG A 276 19.69 12.77 -2.63
C ARG A 276 21.02 13.18 -3.24
N SER A 277 21.60 12.34 -4.09
CA SER A 277 22.82 12.65 -4.85
C SER A 277 22.57 13.39 -6.16
N ASN A 278 21.33 13.79 -6.46
CA ASN A 278 20.90 14.43 -7.71
C ASN A 278 21.22 13.64 -9.00
N ASP A 279 21.32 12.32 -8.90
CA ASP A 279 21.61 11.43 -10.05
C ASP A 279 20.31 10.93 -10.68
N SER A 280 19.60 11.84 -11.35
CA SER A 280 18.24 11.57 -11.87
C SER A 280 18.19 10.46 -12.92
N GLY A 281 19.26 10.23 -13.70
CA GLY A 281 19.34 9.13 -14.65
C GLY A 281 19.44 7.77 -13.97
N VAL A 282 20.29 7.63 -12.94
CA VAL A 282 20.40 6.41 -12.13
C VAL A 282 19.07 6.15 -11.39
N VAL A 283 18.46 7.19 -10.84
CA VAL A 283 17.12 7.11 -10.23
C VAL A 283 16.11 6.51 -11.21
N ALA A 284 16.11 7.00 -12.45
CA ALA A 284 15.20 6.53 -13.48
C ALA A 284 15.41 5.04 -13.80
N VAL A 285 16.65 4.60 -13.98
CA VAL A 285 16.96 3.18 -14.27
C VAL A 285 16.54 2.28 -13.10
N ILE A 286 16.89 2.59 -11.87
CA ILE A 286 16.52 1.76 -10.69
C ILE A 286 15.00 1.73 -10.50
N ALA A 287 14.29 2.85 -10.70
CA ALA A 287 12.85 2.92 -10.59
C ALA A 287 12.14 2.09 -11.67
N ILE A 288 12.66 2.08 -12.92
CA ILE A 288 12.16 1.21 -14.00
C ILE A 288 12.34 -0.25 -13.62
N VAL A 289 13.52 -0.65 -13.14
CA VAL A 289 13.76 -2.04 -12.74
C VAL A 289 12.81 -2.47 -11.62
N LEU A 290 12.64 -1.65 -10.57
CA LEU A 290 11.67 -1.93 -9.50
C LEU A 290 10.24 -2.06 -10.03
N SER A 291 9.85 -1.19 -10.96
CA SER A 291 8.51 -1.23 -11.58
C SER A 291 8.32 -2.48 -12.44
N LEU A 292 9.34 -2.88 -13.21
CA LEU A 292 9.32 -4.10 -14.02
C LEU A 292 9.23 -5.36 -13.15
N ILE A 293 9.97 -5.42 -12.04
CA ILE A 293 9.87 -6.53 -11.08
C ILE A 293 8.44 -6.61 -10.51
N GLY A 294 7.87 -5.49 -10.08
CA GLY A 294 6.50 -5.43 -9.57
C GLY A 294 5.47 -5.88 -10.62
N LEU A 295 5.61 -5.40 -11.86
CA LEU A 295 4.75 -5.80 -12.97
C LEU A 295 4.88 -7.29 -13.29
N MET A 296 6.09 -7.82 -13.34
CA MET A 296 6.35 -9.24 -13.58
C MET A 296 5.69 -10.12 -12.51
N LEU A 297 5.86 -9.79 -11.23
CA LEU A 297 5.23 -10.51 -10.12
C LEU A 297 3.71 -10.54 -10.25
N LEU A 298 3.10 -9.42 -10.64
CA LEU A 298 1.66 -9.38 -10.86
C LEU A 298 1.22 -10.22 -12.08
N LEU A 299 1.92 -10.14 -13.20
CA LEU A 299 1.58 -10.93 -14.39
C LEU A 299 1.62 -12.42 -14.05
N VAL A 300 2.62 -12.83 -13.24
CA VAL A 300 2.70 -14.21 -12.71
C VAL A 300 1.50 -14.51 -11.81
N ASP A 301 1.10 -13.60 -10.92
CA ASP A 301 -0.08 -13.79 -10.05
C ASP A 301 -1.35 -13.98 -10.90
N ILE A 302 -1.61 -13.10 -11.86
CA ILE A 302 -2.77 -13.21 -12.75
C ILE A 302 -2.77 -14.54 -13.51
N TRP A 303 -1.61 -14.97 -14.01
CA TRP A 303 -1.47 -16.24 -14.73
C TRP A 303 -1.75 -17.44 -13.83
N VAL A 304 -1.18 -17.45 -12.62
CA VAL A 304 -1.40 -18.51 -11.61
C VAL A 304 -2.88 -18.56 -11.23
N VAL A 305 -3.48 -17.44 -10.87
CA VAL A 305 -4.89 -17.38 -10.46
C VAL A 305 -5.80 -17.90 -11.57
N ARG A 306 -5.60 -17.47 -12.83
CA ARG A 306 -6.40 -17.94 -13.99
C ARG A 306 -6.29 -19.45 -14.21
N LYS A 307 -5.08 -20.01 -14.07
CA LYS A 307 -4.85 -21.45 -14.26
C LYS A 307 -5.58 -22.28 -13.21
N TRP A 308 -5.60 -21.80 -11.95
CA TRP A 308 -6.13 -22.55 -10.81
C TRP A 308 -7.61 -22.27 -10.52
N GLN A 309 -8.19 -21.18 -11.02
CA GLN A 309 -9.64 -20.92 -10.91
C GLN A 309 -10.50 -22.03 -11.51
N ARG A 310 -9.98 -22.80 -12.45
CA ARG A 310 -10.67 -23.97 -13.04
C ARG A 310 -10.89 -25.11 -12.04
N PHE A 311 -10.16 -25.14 -10.93
CA PHE A 311 -10.24 -26.18 -9.91
C PHE A 311 -11.04 -25.75 -8.66
N VAL A 312 -11.41 -24.48 -8.58
CA VAL A 312 -12.30 -23.98 -7.53
C VAL A 312 -13.73 -24.33 -7.93
N THR A 313 -14.17 -25.52 -7.58
CA THR A 313 -15.57 -25.93 -7.71
C THR A 313 -16.45 -25.04 -6.82
N VAL A 314 -17.56 -24.64 -7.39
CA VAL A 314 -18.68 -23.91 -6.81
C VAL A 314 -18.96 -24.42 -5.40
N GLY A 315 -18.61 -23.66 -4.38
CA GLY A 315 -19.05 -23.89 -3.03
C GLY A 315 -20.57 -23.79 -2.99
N GLY A 316 -21.24 -24.88 -2.68
CA GLY A 316 -22.65 -24.85 -2.32
C GLY A 316 -22.87 -23.84 -1.18
N LYS A 317 -24.11 -23.45 -0.90
CA LYS A 317 -24.47 -22.60 0.26
C LYS A 317 -23.99 -23.29 1.53
N GLY A 318 -22.71 -23.03 1.91
CA GLY A 318 -22.00 -23.74 2.95
C GLY A 318 -22.67 -23.55 4.30
N ILE A 319 -22.90 -24.64 4.99
CA ILE A 319 -23.23 -24.67 6.41
C ILE A 319 -22.09 -23.95 7.13
N LYS A 320 -22.42 -23.00 8.02
CA LYS A 320 -21.41 -22.26 8.81
C LYS A 320 -20.49 -23.24 9.53
N ARG A 321 -19.20 -23.18 9.25
CA ARG A 321 -18.17 -24.04 9.84
C ARG A 321 -18.24 -23.96 11.37
N GLN A 322 -18.50 -25.11 12.01
CA GLN A 322 -18.38 -25.22 13.46
C GLN A 322 -16.89 -25.34 13.85
N PRO A 323 -16.45 -24.59 14.85
CA PRO A 323 -15.04 -24.62 15.24
C PRO A 323 -14.67 -25.99 15.83
N SER A 324 -13.60 -26.57 15.31
CA SER A 324 -13.06 -27.82 15.85
C SER A 324 -12.50 -27.63 17.26
N LYS A 325 -12.74 -28.60 18.14
CA LYS A 325 -12.26 -28.58 19.53
C LYS A 325 -10.79 -28.97 19.59
N LEU A 326 -9.92 -28.08 20.08
CA LEU A 326 -8.48 -28.32 20.20
C LEU A 326 -8.08 -29.13 21.44
N GLY A 327 -9.01 -29.45 22.34
CA GLY A 327 -8.70 -30.19 23.58
C GLY A 327 -7.59 -29.50 24.39
N VAL A 328 -6.53 -30.26 24.73
CA VAL A 328 -5.39 -29.78 25.52
C VAL A 328 -4.60 -28.67 24.82
N PHE A 329 -4.57 -28.64 23.49
CA PHE A 329 -3.86 -27.62 22.72
C PHE A 329 -4.58 -26.26 22.64
N ARG A 330 -5.80 -26.16 23.19
CA ARG A 330 -6.58 -24.91 23.17
C ARG A 330 -5.86 -23.74 23.84
N MET A 331 -5.30 -23.97 25.03
CA MET A 331 -4.61 -22.89 25.77
C MET A 331 -3.30 -22.49 25.14
N PRO A 332 -2.38 -23.43 24.80
CA PRO A 332 -1.13 -23.06 24.13
C PRO A 332 -1.35 -22.29 22.82
N THR A 333 -2.29 -22.70 21.98
CA THR A 333 -2.57 -22.01 20.70
C THR A 333 -3.25 -20.67 20.91
N THR A 334 -4.09 -20.53 21.94
CA THR A 334 -4.66 -19.23 22.34
C THR A 334 -3.56 -18.27 22.78
N ILE A 335 -2.69 -18.71 23.69
CA ILE A 335 -1.57 -17.91 24.19
C ILE A 335 -0.66 -17.49 23.01
N PHE A 336 -0.32 -18.39 22.11
CA PHE A 336 0.46 -18.09 20.91
C PHE A 336 -0.19 -16.97 20.07
N ALA A 337 -1.50 -17.08 19.78
CA ALA A 337 -2.19 -16.06 18.97
C ALA A 337 -2.22 -14.68 19.64
N TRP A 338 -2.41 -14.63 20.98
CA TRP A 338 -2.37 -13.40 21.75
C TRP A 338 -0.97 -12.82 21.86
N ILE A 339 0.08 -13.64 22.00
CA ILE A 339 1.49 -13.20 21.99
C ILE A 339 1.82 -12.54 20.64
N ILE A 340 1.42 -13.14 19.51
CA ILE A 340 1.66 -12.52 18.19
C ILE A 340 0.94 -11.18 18.09
N PHE A 341 -0.31 -11.06 18.57
CA PHE A 341 -1.01 -9.78 18.64
C PHE A 341 -0.26 -8.76 19.53
N LEU A 342 0.19 -9.16 20.69
CA LEU A 342 0.94 -8.30 21.60
C LEU A 342 2.24 -7.79 20.94
N ILE A 343 3.00 -8.66 20.31
CA ILE A 343 4.28 -8.28 19.69
C ILE A 343 4.05 -7.42 18.44
N ALA A 344 3.07 -7.75 17.61
CA ALA A 344 2.90 -7.11 16.31
C ALA A 344 2.05 -5.83 16.36
N ALA A 345 1.12 -5.70 17.29
CA ALA A 345 0.21 -4.56 17.38
C ALA A 345 0.46 -3.72 18.64
N LEU A 346 0.19 -4.30 19.81
CA LEU A 346 0.18 -3.56 21.07
C LEU A 346 1.60 -3.18 21.52
N GLY A 347 2.58 -4.08 21.33
CA GLY A 347 3.97 -3.87 21.72
C GLY A 347 4.59 -2.61 21.11
N PRO A 348 4.53 -2.43 19.78
CA PRO A 348 5.02 -1.20 19.16
C PRO A 348 4.40 0.07 19.74
N PHE A 349 3.07 0.08 19.97
CA PHE A 349 2.41 1.23 20.60
C PHE A 349 2.92 1.50 22.01
N ILE A 350 3.05 0.46 22.84
CA ILE A 350 3.54 0.60 24.21
C ILE A 350 4.97 1.12 24.22
N VAL A 351 5.86 0.54 23.40
CA VAL A 351 7.27 0.95 23.32
C VAL A 351 7.38 2.41 22.88
N LEU A 352 6.66 2.78 21.82
CA LEU A 352 6.67 4.15 21.32
C LEU A 352 6.10 5.12 22.39
N ALA A 353 4.97 4.78 23.03
CA ALA A 353 4.36 5.62 24.05
C ALA A 353 5.29 5.81 25.26
N LEU A 354 5.85 4.74 25.79
CA LEU A 354 6.80 4.81 26.91
C LEU A 354 8.00 5.69 26.54
N SER A 355 8.57 5.51 25.34
CA SER A 355 9.71 6.31 24.91
C SER A 355 9.44 7.81 24.85
N THR A 356 8.19 8.20 24.50
CA THR A 356 7.80 9.62 24.42
C THR A 356 7.55 10.27 25.78
N LEU A 357 7.39 9.46 26.80
CA LEU A 357 7.22 9.94 28.18
C LEU A 357 8.56 10.04 28.94
N MET A 358 9.63 9.40 28.45
CA MET A 358 10.94 9.38 29.09
C MET A 358 11.81 10.55 28.59
N ARG A 359 12.30 11.41 29.50
CA ARG A 359 13.25 12.47 29.17
C ARG A 359 14.57 11.89 28.66
N GLU A 360 15.12 10.91 29.38
CA GLU A 360 16.29 10.14 28.96
C GLU A 360 15.86 8.75 28.52
N PRO A 361 16.15 8.34 27.29
CA PRO A 361 15.78 7.02 26.79
C PRO A 361 16.32 5.90 27.68
N GLY A 362 15.46 4.99 28.08
CA GLY A 362 15.84 3.82 28.85
C GLY A 362 16.00 4.03 30.36
N ASN A 363 15.81 5.22 30.89
CA ASN A 363 15.77 5.48 32.32
C ASN A 363 14.33 5.35 32.84
N PHE A 364 14.03 4.30 33.61
CA PHE A 364 12.69 3.99 34.11
C PHE A 364 12.39 4.60 35.51
N SER A 365 13.23 5.55 36.01
CA SER A 365 12.93 6.26 37.24
C SER A 365 11.68 7.14 37.10
N PHE A 366 10.84 7.24 38.12
CA PHE A 366 9.62 8.06 38.09
C PHE A 366 9.90 9.53 37.80
N SER A 367 11.06 10.06 38.23
CA SER A 367 11.51 11.43 37.95
C SER A 367 11.82 11.69 36.47
N ASN A 368 12.07 10.64 35.70
CA ASN A 368 12.35 10.73 34.27
C ASN A 368 11.09 10.77 33.40
N PHE A 369 9.92 10.45 33.94
CA PHE A 369 8.67 10.50 33.17
C PHE A 369 8.07 11.91 33.15
N GLY A 370 7.59 12.33 31.98
CA GLY A 370 6.96 13.64 31.81
C GLY A 370 6.42 13.84 30.40
N LEU A 371 5.77 14.97 30.19
CA LEU A 371 5.18 15.33 28.89
C LEU A 371 6.03 16.33 28.09
N ALA A 372 7.33 16.41 28.37
CA ALA A 372 8.22 17.38 27.73
C ALA A 372 8.20 17.30 26.18
N TYR A 373 8.19 16.09 25.62
CA TYR A 373 8.13 15.88 24.16
C TYR A 373 6.74 16.19 23.56
N TRP A 374 5.70 16.31 24.38
CA TRP A 374 4.35 16.63 23.92
C TRP A 374 4.04 18.12 24.00
N THR A 375 4.29 18.73 25.17
CA THR A 375 3.85 20.11 25.49
C THR A 375 4.98 21.05 25.91
N GLY A 376 6.23 20.56 26.02
CA GLY A 376 7.37 21.39 26.41
C GLY A 376 7.66 22.49 25.37
N VAL A 377 7.98 23.71 25.87
CA VAL A 377 8.42 24.80 24.98
C VAL A 377 9.85 24.54 24.52
N ASN A 378 10.71 24.04 25.43
CA ASN A 378 12.07 23.57 25.13
C ASN A 378 12.22 22.17 25.70
N VAL A 379 12.56 21.22 24.86
CA VAL A 379 12.82 19.85 25.31
C VAL A 379 14.25 19.75 25.86
N PRO A 380 14.44 19.22 27.09
CA PRO A 380 15.78 19.10 27.67
C PRO A 380 16.74 18.32 26.77
N GLY A 381 17.93 18.89 26.51
CA GLY A 381 18.94 18.27 25.65
C GLY A 381 18.67 18.35 24.14
N MET A 382 17.61 19.04 23.74
CA MET A 382 17.29 19.29 22.34
C MET A 382 16.85 20.77 22.22
N ASP A 383 17.37 21.45 21.21
CA ASP A 383 16.92 22.82 20.89
C ASP A 383 15.68 22.75 20.00
N GLN A 384 14.64 22.03 20.49
CA GLN A 384 13.40 21.78 19.76
C GLN A 384 12.20 21.85 20.71
N PRO A 385 11.07 22.41 20.26
CA PRO A 385 9.82 22.38 21.01
C PRO A 385 9.15 20.99 20.95
N GLY A 386 8.26 20.73 21.91
CA GLY A 386 7.44 19.50 21.93
C GLY A 386 6.45 19.47 20.75
N ILE A 387 5.84 18.31 20.51
CA ILE A 387 4.98 18.05 19.34
C ILE A 387 3.85 19.06 19.18
N PHE A 388 3.14 19.40 20.27
CA PHE A 388 2.00 20.33 20.21
C PHE A 388 2.41 21.82 20.25
N THR A 389 3.67 22.10 20.52
CA THR A 389 4.22 23.46 20.53
C THR A 389 5.09 23.75 19.31
N SER A 390 5.45 22.73 18.53
CA SER A 390 6.24 22.86 17.29
C SER A 390 5.40 23.36 16.11
N PRO A 391 5.70 24.55 15.54
CA PRO A 391 5.01 25.03 14.34
C PRO A 391 5.18 24.09 13.13
N GLU A 392 6.34 23.43 13.02
CA GLU A 392 6.64 22.49 11.94
C GLU A 392 5.75 21.24 12.02
N VAL A 393 5.57 20.68 13.22
CA VAL A 393 4.71 19.50 13.41
C VAL A 393 3.24 19.85 13.20
N ILE A 394 2.79 21.01 13.67
CA ILE A 394 1.43 21.50 13.45
C ILE A 394 1.17 21.69 11.96
N THR A 395 2.13 22.25 11.23
CA THR A 395 2.04 22.40 9.76
C THR A 395 2.00 21.04 9.07
N ALA A 396 2.88 20.11 9.45
CA ALA A 396 2.89 18.74 8.93
C ALA A 396 1.58 17.99 9.23
N LEU A 397 0.98 18.20 10.40
CA LEU A 397 -0.33 17.65 10.76
C LEU A 397 -1.44 18.20 9.85
N LYS A 398 -1.50 19.53 9.68
CA LYS A 398 -2.46 20.17 8.78
C LYS A 398 -2.30 19.68 7.34
N ASN A 399 -1.06 19.64 6.84
CA ASN A 399 -0.76 19.13 5.51
C ASN A 399 -1.19 17.67 5.33
N SER A 400 -0.90 16.80 6.33
CA SER A 400 -1.31 15.39 6.27
C SER A 400 -2.82 15.23 6.14
N PHE A 401 -3.60 15.97 6.94
CA PHE A 401 -5.06 15.95 6.84
C PHE A 401 -5.57 16.56 5.53
N LEU A 402 -4.99 17.69 5.11
CA LEU A 402 -5.38 18.37 3.87
C LEU A 402 -5.11 17.47 2.66
N ILE A 403 -3.89 16.92 2.56
CA ILE A 403 -3.47 16.14 1.39
C ILE A 403 -4.21 14.80 1.37
N ALA A 404 -4.17 14.02 2.45
CA ALA A 404 -4.86 12.73 2.51
C ALA A 404 -6.38 12.88 2.43
N GLY A 405 -6.95 13.91 3.08
CA GLY A 405 -8.39 14.21 3.03
C GLY A 405 -8.87 14.60 1.65
N SER A 406 -8.19 15.57 1.01
CA SER A 406 -8.53 15.98 -0.36
C SER A 406 -8.36 14.84 -1.36
N ALA A 407 -7.23 14.11 -1.29
CA ALA A 407 -6.99 12.97 -2.16
C ALA A 407 -8.07 11.89 -2.00
N SER A 408 -8.47 11.59 -0.77
CA SER A 408 -9.48 10.56 -0.50
C SER A 408 -10.88 10.92 -1.01
N ILE A 409 -11.28 12.18 -0.87
CA ILE A 409 -12.56 12.69 -1.40
C ILE A 409 -12.55 12.60 -2.94
N ILE A 410 -11.48 13.06 -3.58
CA ILE A 410 -11.33 12.98 -5.04
C ILE A 410 -11.35 11.51 -5.49
N CYS A 411 -10.64 10.61 -4.79
CA CYS A 411 -10.69 9.17 -5.06
C CYS A 411 -12.11 8.61 -4.96
N GLY A 412 -12.89 8.99 -3.94
CA GLY A 412 -14.27 8.53 -3.79
C GLY A 412 -15.16 8.94 -4.97
N VAL A 413 -15.05 10.19 -5.39
CA VAL A 413 -15.79 10.72 -6.55
C VAL A 413 -15.36 10.02 -7.84
N LEU A 414 -14.05 9.92 -8.09
CA LEU A 414 -13.53 9.23 -9.27
C LEU A 414 -13.88 7.74 -9.26
N GLY A 415 -13.84 7.09 -8.09
CA GLY A 415 -14.23 5.69 -7.94
C GLY A 415 -15.68 5.44 -8.31
N LEU A 416 -16.59 6.32 -7.90
CA LEU A 416 -18.01 6.27 -8.30
C LEU A 416 -18.18 6.46 -9.81
N LEU A 417 -17.52 7.47 -10.40
CA LEU A 417 -17.60 7.76 -11.83
C LEU A 417 -16.99 6.65 -12.70
N ILE A 418 -15.85 6.11 -12.28
CA ILE A 418 -15.22 4.96 -12.95
C ILE A 418 -16.14 3.73 -12.85
N GLY A 419 -16.68 3.46 -11.66
CA GLY A 419 -17.63 2.36 -11.45
C GLY A 419 -18.84 2.50 -12.36
N TYR A 420 -19.41 3.69 -12.44
CA TYR A 420 -20.52 4.02 -13.33
C TYR A 420 -20.15 3.78 -14.80
N ALA A 421 -19.07 4.36 -15.29
CA ALA A 421 -18.64 4.20 -16.69
C ALA A 421 -18.33 2.74 -17.05
N VAL A 422 -17.64 2.01 -16.17
CA VAL A 422 -17.28 0.61 -16.41
C VAL A 422 -18.49 -0.30 -16.48
N VAL A 423 -19.49 -0.11 -15.61
CA VAL A 423 -20.66 -1.01 -15.52
C VAL A 423 -21.74 -0.64 -16.53
N ARG A 424 -21.91 0.65 -16.83
CA ARG A 424 -22.92 1.12 -17.81
C ARG A 424 -22.46 1.07 -19.26
N LEU A 425 -21.15 0.83 -19.53
CA LEU A 425 -20.60 0.63 -20.88
C LEU A 425 -20.02 -0.79 -21.05
N PRO A 426 -20.77 -1.87 -20.78
CA PRO A 426 -20.24 -3.22 -20.80
C PRO A 426 -19.74 -3.60 -22.20
N GLY A 427 -18.61 -4.33 -22.28
CA GLY A 427 -18.04 -4.81 -23.55
C GLY A 427 -17.38 -3.73 -24.42
N THR A 428 -17.36 -2.45 -24.00
CA THR A 428 -16.66 -1.40 -24.74
C THR A 428 -15.18 -1.36 -24.39
N LEU A 429 -14.34 -0.86 -25.34
CA LEU A 429 -12.92 -0.61 -25.10
C LEU A 429 -12.69 0.36 -23.93
N ILE A 430 -13.57 1.35 -23.78
CA ILE A 430 -13.50 2.34 -22.68
C ILE A 430 -13.64 1.63 -21.33
N SER A 431 -14.65 0.77 -21.16
CA SER A 431 -14.84 0.01 -19.92
C SER A 431 -13.64 -0.88 -19.59
N GLY A 432 -13.14 -1.62 -20.60
CA GLY A 432 -11.96 -2.47 -20.44
C GLY A 432 -10.71 -1.68 -20.06
N PHE A 433 -10.47 -0.57 -20.75
CA PHE A 433 -9.32 0.30 -20.52
C PHE A 433 -9.39 0.99 -19.15
N LEU A 434 -10.53 1.58 -18.77
CA LEU A 434 -10.70 2.21 -17.46
C LEU A 434 -10.47 1.24 -16.32
N ARG A 435 -10.93 0.00 -16.45
CA ARG A 435 -10.70 -1.06 -15.45
C ARG A 435 -9.20 -1.35 -15.26
N GLN A 436 -8.43 -1.37 -16.33
CA GLN A 436 -7.00 -1.67 -16.28
C GLN A 436 -6.19 -0.44 -15.84
N ILE A 437 -6.40 0.72 -16.44
CA ILE A 437 -5.61 1.92 -16.15
C ILE A 437 -5.80 2.42 -14.71
N SER A 438 -7.02 2.30 -14.17
CA SER A 438 -7.28 2.67 -12.77
C SER A 438 -6.61 1.73 -11.77
N PHE A 439 -6.17 0.54 -12.20
CA PHE A 439 -5.49 -0.44 -11.34
C PHE A 439 -3.97 -0.41 -11.48
N LEU A 440 -3.46 0.08 -12.60
CA LEU A 440 -2.02 0.06 -12.93
C LEU A 440 -1.12 0.69 -11.84
N PRO A 441 -1.47 1.83 -11.20
CA PRO A 441 -0.64 2.43 -10.15
C PRO A 441 -0.41 1.53 -8.92
N TYR A 442 -1.34 0.61 -8.64
CA TYR A 442 -1.20 -0.34 -7.52
C TYR A 442 0.02 -1.27 -7.66
N LEU A 443 0.51 -1.44 -8.87
CA LEU A 443 1.57 -2.38 -9.24
C LEU A 443 2.95 -1.76 -9.10
N MET A 444 3.02 -0.43 -9.03
CA MET A 444 4.29 0.28 -8.95
C MET A 444 4.68 0.48 -7.48
N PRO A 445 5.93 0.17 -7.10
CA PRO A 445 6.47 0.55 -5.81
C PRO A 445 6.35 2.07 -5.59
N GLY A 446 5.94 2.51 -4.38
CA GLY A 446 5.66 3.92 -4.10
C GLY A 446 6.82 4.86 -4.45
N LEU A 447 8.06 4.49 -4.09
CA LEU A 447 9.25 5.28 -4.44
C LEU A 447 9.47 5.39 -5.96
N ALA A 448 9.29 4.29 -6.70
CA ALA A 448 9.45 4.31 -8.15
C ALA A 448 8.39 5.19 -8.82
N PHE A 449 7.15 5.15 -8.29
CA PHE A 449 6.07 6.00 -8.76
C PHE A 449 6.30 7.48 -8.42
N ALA A 450 6.83 7.77 -7.22
CA ALA A 450 7.24 9.12 -6.83
C ALA A 450 8.35 9.67 -7.76
N ALA A 451 9.35 8.83 -8.09
CA ALA A 451 10.40 9.20 -9.03
C ALA A 451 9.85 9.53 -10.42
N ALA A 452 8.85 8.77 -10.89
CA ALA A 452 8.18 9.03 -12.16
C ALA A 452 7.44 10.39 -12.16
N TYR A 453 6.76 10.72 -11.06
CA TYR A 453 6.10 12.01 -10.90
C TYR A 453 7.09 13.17 -10.75
N LEU A 454 8.18 12.96 -10.02
CA LEU A 454 9.28 13.92 -9.95
C LEU A 454 9.85 14.20 -11.35
N SER A 455 10.12 13.14 -12.12
CA SER A 455 10.61 13.25 -13.50
C SER A 455 9.69 14.09 -14.41
N LEU A 456 8.37 13.93 -14.28
CA LEU A 456 7.41 14.65 -15.13
C LEU A 456 7.17 16.10 -14.68
N PHE A 457 7.06 16.34 -13.36
CA PHE A 457 6.58 17.61 -12.81
C PHE A 457 7.68 18.46 -12.15
N ALA A 458 8.96 18.05 -12.21
CA ALA A 458 10.06 18.85 -11.68
C ALA A 458 10.28 20.13 -12.50
N VAL A 459 10.07 20.07 -13.82
CA VAL A 459 10.29 21.19 -14.75
C VAL A 459 9.03 21.39 -15.59
N ALA A 460 8.68 22.65 -15.87
CA ALA A 460 7.59 22.98 -16.77
C ALA A 460 7.88 22.51 -18.21
N ARG A 461 6.93 21.83 -18.85
CA ARG A 461 7.06 21.30 -20.22
C ARG A 461 5.83 21.69 -21.04
N GLY A 462 5.93 22.79 -21.79
CA GLY A 462 4.81 23.31 -22.57
C GLY A 462 3.62 23.70 -21.67
N PRO A 463 2.44 23.08 -21.87
CA PRO A 463 1.25 23.39 -21.04
C PRO A 463 1.30 22.76 -19.65
N ILE A 464 2.28 21.88 -19.37
CA ILE A 464 2.42 21.17 -18.10
C ILE A 464 3.22 22.07 -17.14
N PRO A 465 2.62 22.56 -16.04
CA PRO A 465 3.35 23.38 -15.06
C PRO A 465 4.33 22.54 -14.25
N ALA A 466 5.39 23.16 -13.76
CA ALA A 466 6.20 22.59 -12.71
C ALA A 466 5.37 22.57 -11.40
N LEU A 467 5.04 21.38 -10.91
CA LEU A 467 4.26 21.19 -9.69
C LEU A 467 5.12 20.73 -8.49
N TYR A 468 6.39 20.44 -8.71
CA TYR A 468 7.29 20.03 -7.63
C TYR A 468 7.36 21.11 -6.55
N GLY A 469 7.29 20.68 -5.29
CA GLY A 469 7.22 21.58 -4.14
C GLY A 469 5.83 22.11 -3.81
N SER A 470 4.78 21.67 -4.51
CA SER A 470 3.40 22.09 -4.23
C SER A 470 2.58 20.99 -3.53
N ILE A 471 1.63 21.40 -2.70
CA ILE A 471 0.61 20.51 -2.11
C ILE A 471 -0.23 19.84 -3.21
N SER A 472 -0.45 20.52 -4.33
CA SER A 472 -1.22 20.00 -5.47
C SER A 472 -0.59 18.75 -6.08
N LEU A 473 0.76 18.67 -6.19
CA LEU A 473 1.44 17.48 -6.67
C LEU A 473 1.25 16.31 -5.70
N LEU A 474 1.34 16.56 -4.40
CA LEU A 474 1.16 15.53 -3.38
C LEU A 474 -0.28 14.98 -3.38
N ILE A 475 -1.29 15.85 -3.52
CA ILE A 475 -2.67 15.43 -3.69
C ILE A 475 -2.82 14.58 -4.96
N LEU A 476 -2.30 15.06 -6.09
CA LEU A 476 -2.43 14.40 -7.39
C LEU A 476 -1.82 12.99 -7.37
N VAL A 477 -0.59 12.86 -6.87
CA VAL A 477 0.09 11.56 -6.82
C VAL A 477 -0.61 10.58 -5.86
N MET A 478 -1.13 11.07 -4.72
CA MET A 478 -1.92 10.25 -3.80
C MET A 478 -3.26 9.81 -4.42
N VAL A 479 -3.96 10.70 -5.13
CA VAL A 479 -5.19 10.34 -5.85
C VAL A 479 -4.91 9.17 -6.80
N VAL A 480 -3.91 9.28 -7.65
CA VAL A 480 -3.63 8.27 -8.66
C VAL A 480 -3.19 6.94 -8.01
N THR A 481 -2.33 7.01 -7.00
CA THR A 481 -1.82 5.81 -6.29
C THR A 481 -2.93 5.06 -5.55
N TYR A 482 -3.91 5.75 -4.98
CA TYR A 482 -4.98 5.12 -4.19
C TYR A 482 -6.29 4.94 -4.96
N LEU A 483 -6.37 5.43 -6.20
CA LEU A 483 -7.51 5.23 -7.08
C LEU A 483 -7.92 3.74 -7.24
N PRO A 484 -7.02 2.75 -7.25
CA PRO A 484 -7.36 1.33 -7.31
C PRO A 484 -8.34 0.88 -6.22
N TYR A 485 -8.20 1.38 -5.00
CA TYR A 485 -9.13 1.05 -3.90
C TYR A 485 -10.53 1.60 -4.17
N ALA A 486 -10.60 2.88 -4.57
CA ALA A 486 -11.87 3.56 -4.83
C ALA A 486 -12.55 3.03 -6.10
N SER A 487 -11.81 2.80 -7.18
CA SER A 487 -12.38 2.28 -8.44
C SER A 487 -12.94 0.87 -8.29
N ARG A 488 -12.24 -0.02 -7.57
CA ARG A 488 -12.76 -1.37 -7.29
C ARG A 488 -14.01 -1.32 -6.42
N SER A 489 -14.05 -0.48 -5.38
CA SER A 489 -15.23 -0.27 -4.56
C SER A 489 -16.41 0.24 -5.39
N GLY A 490 -16.17 1.26 -6.24
CA GLY A 490 -17.19 1.82 -7.13
C GLY A 490 -17.72 0.83 -8.16
N ILE A 491 -16.83 0.06 -8.82
CA ILE A 491 -17.24 -0.99 -9.77
C ILE A 491 -18.08 -2.06 -9.07
N SER A 492 -17.62 -2.56 -7.92
CA SER A 492 -18.35 -3.58 -7.15
C SER A 492 -19.72 -3.09 -6.70
N ALA A 493 -19.82 -1.85 -6.26
CA ALA A 493 -21.09 -1.24 -5.86
C ALA A 493 -22.04 -1.05 -7.04
N MET A 494 -21.54 -0.56 -8.17
CA MET A 494 -22.35 -0.38 -9.38
C MET A 494 -22.87 -1.70 -9.96
N MET A 495 -22.12 -2.79 -9.84
CA MET A 495 -22.58 -4.12 -10.26
C MET A 495 -23.75 -4.65 -9.42
N GLN A 496 -23.93 -4.13 -8.19
CA GLN A 496 -25.04 -4.53 -7.30
C GLN A 496 -26.30 -3.68 -7.52
N VAL A 497 -26.22 -2.57 -8.26
CA VAL A 497 -27.35 -1.68 -8.55
C VAL A 497 -27.76 -1.88 -10.00
N GLY A 498 -28.99 -2.40 -10.19
CA GLY A 498 -29.59 -2.54 -11.52
C GLY A 498 -29.76 -1.19 -12.23
N PRO A 499 -30.13 -1.17 -13.51
CA PRO A 499 -30.40 0.05 -14.26
C PRO A 499 -31.74 0.71 -13.86
N GLU A 500 -32.67 -0.01 -13.25
CA GLU A 500 -34.06 0.38 -13.03
C GLU A 500 -34.24 1.70 -12.26
N PRO A 501 -33.49 1.97 -11.14
CA PRO A 501 -33.63 3.24 -10.42
C PRO A 501 -33.21 4.45 -11.26
N GLU A 502 -32.20 4.25 -12.12
CA GLU A 502 -31.71 5.30 -13.01
C GLU A 502 -32.67 5.56 -14.16
N GLU A 503 -33.25 4.50 -14.76
CA GLU A 503 -34.25 4.58 -15.81
C GLU A 503 -35.54 5.24 -15.31
N ALA A 504 -35.99 4.91 -14.11
CA ALA A 504 -37.14 5.59 -13.48
C ALA A 504 -36.85 7.10 -13.29
N GLY A 505 -35.62 7.45 -12.87
CA GLY A 505 -35.22 8.85 -12.78
C GLY A 505 -35.23 9.56 -14.13
N MET A 506 -34.83 8.89 -15.22
CA MET A 506 -34.88 9.46 -16.57
C MET A 506 -36.33 9.71 -17.04
N VAL A 507 -37.24 8.78 -16.81
CA VAL A 507 -38.64 8.93 -17.13
C VAL A 507 -39.27 10.12 -16.40
N LEU A 508 -38.85 10.38 -15.17
CA LEU A 508 -39.27 11.55 -14.37
C LEU A 508 -38.52 12.85 -14.72
N GLY A 509 -37.69 12.86 -15.80
CA GLY A 509 -36.99 14.06 -16.27
C GLY A 509 -35.72 14.41 -15.46
N ALA A 510 -35.19 13.51 -14.65
CA ALA A 510 -33.95 13.78 -13.91
C ALA A 510 -32.74 13.83 -14.86
N GLY A 511 -32.07 14.96 -14.89
CA GLY A 511 -30.79 15.12 -15.61
C GLY A 511 -29.68 14.23 -15.06
N PHE A 512 -28.61 14.05 -15.82
CA PHE A 512 -27.50 13.14 -15.50
C PHE A 512 -26.94 13.34 -14.08
N TRP A 513 -26.53 14.54 -13.73
CA TRP A 513 -25.95 14.82 -12.42
C TRP A 513 -26.94 14.58 -11.27
N ARG A 514 -28.21 14.88 -11.47
CA ARG A 514 -29.25 14.60 -10.47
C ARG A 514 -29.40 13.10 -10.24
N ARG A 515 -29.32 12.26 -11.29
CA ARG A 515 -29.35 10.79 -11.14
C ARG A 515 -28.12 10.30 -10.37
N ILE A 516 -26.91 10.79 -10.67
CA ILE A 516 -25.68 10.42 -9.95
C ILE A 516 -25.77 10.81 -8.46
N THR A 517 -26.09 12.08 -8.17
CA THR A 517 -26.01 12.61 -6.79
C THR A 517 -27.20 12.25 -5.92
N SER A 518 -28.43 12.19 -6.48
CA SER A 518 -29.66 12.00 -5.70
C SER A 518 -30.21 10.58 -5.74
N ILE A 519 -29.75 9.73 -6.67
CA ILE A 519 -30.21 8.34 -6.78
C ILE A 519 -29.04 7.38 -6.53
N LEU A 520 -28.01 7.41 -7.37
CA LEU A 520 -26.93 6.40 -7.33
C LEU A 520 -26.00 6.56 -6.13
N ALA A 521 -25.54 7.77 -5.80
CA ALA A 521 -24.65 8.01 -4.67
C ALA A 521 -25.28 7.63 -3.31
N PRO A 522 -26.56 7.97 -3.02
CA PRO A 522 -27.23 7.53 -1.81
C PRO A 522 -27.43 6.00 -1.74
N LEU A 523 -27.78 5.34 -2.85
CA LEU A 523 -27.90 3.89 -2.92
C LEU A 523 -26.57 3.18 -2.64
N GLN A 524 -25.46 3.81 -3.01
CA GLN A 524 -24.10 3.28 -2.83
C GLN A 524 -23.36 3.90 -1.66
N LYS A 525 -24.06 4.53 -0.72
CA LYS A 525 -23.46 5.27 0.41
C LYS A 525 -22.36 4.49 1.13
N SER A 526 -22.59 3.22 1.43
CA SER A 526 -21.61 2.38 2.14
C SER A 526 -20.33 2.17 1.33
N ALA A 527 -20.46 1.91 0.04
CA ALA A 527 -19.30 1.74 -0.86
C ALA A 527 -18.56 3.05 -1.09
N LEU A 528 -19.27 4.18 -1.19
CA LEU A 528 -18.67 5.50 -1.31
C LEU A 528 -17.86 5.86 -0.06
N ILE A 529 -18.38 5.56 1.12
CA ILE A 529 -17.67 5.76 2.39
C ILE A 529 -16.38 4.91 2.41
N ILE A 530 -16.45 3.65 1.98
CA ILE A 530 -15.25 2.78 1.87
C ILE A 530 -14.27 3.36 0.86
N ALA A 531 -14.75 3.83 -0.29
CA ALA A 531 -13.93 4.43 -1.35
C ALA A 531 -13.24 5.74 -0.91
N ILE A 532 -13.71 6.42 0.14
CA ILE A 532 -13.09 7.60 0.73
C ILE A 532 -12.17 7.19 1.91
N ILE A 533 -12.66 6.40 2.85
CA ILE A 533 -11.91 6.14 4.09
C ILE A 533 -10.68 5.26 3.86
N LEU A 534 -10.71 4.28 2.94
CA LEU A 534 -9.52 3.45 2.66
C LEU A 534 -8.35 4.26 2.06
N PRO A 535 -8.54 5.11 1.04
CA PRO A 535 -7.52 6.06 0.59
C PRO A 535 -7.04 7.01 1.69
N PHE A 536 -7.92 7.50 2.55
CA PHE A 536 -7.54 8.36 3.68
C PHE A 536 -6.60 7.65 4.65
N ILE A 537 -6.98 6.44 5.10
CA ILE A 537 -6.16 5.62 6.02
C ILE A 537 -4.78 5.33 5.40
N THR A 538 -4.76 4.96 4.11
CA THR A 538 -3.49 4.65 3.43
C THR A 538 -2.65 5.91 3.19
N GLY A 539 -3.27 7.02 2.84
CA GLY A 539 -2.61 8.32 2.64
C GLY A 539 -2.00 8.89 3.93
N MET A 540 -2.73 8.80 5.07
CA MET A 540 -2.23 9.28 6.36
C MET A 540 -0.95 8.58 6.84
N LYS A 541 -0.73 7.33 6.45
CA LYS A 541 0.45 6.55 6.83
C LYS A 541 1.51 6.44 5.71
N GLU A 542 1.27 7.10 4.58
CA GLU A 542 2.16 6.98 3.42
C GLU A 542 3.47 7.75 3.64
N LEU A 543 4.57 7.08 3.41
CA LEU A 543 5.90 7.65 3.45
C LEU A 543 6.65 7.47 2.13
N SER A 544 6.64 6.25 1.59
CA SER A 544 7.47 5.89 0.43
C SER A 544 7.18 6.75 -0.80
N LEU A 545 5.90 7.08 -1.02
CA LEU A 545 5.46 7.90 -2.13
C LEU A 545 5.85 9.38 -1.95
N VAL A 546 5.75 9.90 -0.72
CA VAL A 546 5.86 11.35 -0.49
C VAL A 546 7.27 11.80 -0.11
N VAL A 547 8.12 10.92 0.43
CA VAL A 547 9.45 11.27 0.94
C VAL A 547 10.37 11.91 -0.12
N MET A 548 10.13 11.64 -1.40
CA MET A 548 10.88 12.23 -2.52
C MET A 548 10.24 13.50 -3.09
N LEU A 549 8.98 13.75 -2.79
CA LEU A 549 8.19 14.83 -3.40
C LEU A 549 7.98 16.01 -2.45
N VAL A 550 8.18 15.81 -1.14
CA VAL A 550 8.04 16.88 -0.15
C VAL A 550 9.20 17.85 -0.22
N THR A 551 8.88 19.09 0.07
CA THR A 551 9.83 20.22 0.20
C THR A 551 9.51 21.00 1.48
N PRO A 552 10.39 21.90 1.94
CA PRO A 552 10.08 22.75 3.09
C PRO A 552 8.70 23.44 2.95
N GLY A 553 7.86 23.26 3.97
CA GLY A 553 6.48 23.77 4.00
C GLY A 553 5.41 22.81 3.48
N THR A 554 5.77 21.70 2.80
CA THR A 554 4.83 20.68 2.33
C THR A 554 4.97 19.34 3.06
N GLU A 555 5.76 19.30 4.15
CA GLU A 555 5.99 18.10 4.94
C GLU A 555 4.68 17.53 5.49
N LEU A 556 4.66 16.18 5.56
CA LEU A 556 3.62 15.41 6.22
C LEU A 556 4.17 14.87 7.56
N LEU A 557 3.29 14.40 8.44
CA LEU A 557 3.72 13.77 9.70
C LEU A 557 4.67 12.60 9.47
N THR A 558 4.45 11.81 8.40
CA THR A 558 5.31 10.67 8.06
C THR A 558 6.73 11.09 7.68
N THR A 559 6.87 12.15 6.89
CA THR A 559 8.18 12.69 6.50
C THR A 559 8.85 13.43 7.63
N GLN A 560 8.08 14.16 8.46
CA GLN A 560 8.60 14.81 9.66
C GLN A 560 9.15 13.81 10.67
N SER A 561 8.53 12.63 10.82
CA SER A 561 9.05 11.58 11.70
C SER A 561 10.42 11.05 11.24
N ILE A 562 10.63 10.90 9.92
CA ILE A 562 11.95 10.51 9.38
C ILE A 562 12.99 11.63 9.59
N ARG A 563 12.59 12.88 9.35
CA ARG A 563 13.47 14.03 9.61
C ARG A 563 13.95 14.07 11.06
N PHE A 564 13.04 13.84 12.03
CA PHE A 564 13.42 13.72 13.44
C PHE A 564 14.38 12.56 13.70
N LEU A 565 14.20 11.41 13.05
CA LEU A 565 15.13 10.28 13.16
C LEU A 565 16.51 10.62 12.58
N ASP A 566 16.57 11.30 11.44
CA ASP A 566 17.81 11.72 10.79
C ASP A 566 18.62 12.69 11.67
N PHE A 567 17.93 13.54 12.45
CA PHE A 567 18.55 14.43 13.45
C PHE A 567 18.80 13.79 14.82
N GLY A 568 18.47 12.49 15.00
CA GLY A 568 18.63 11.79 16.26
C GLY A 568 17.54 12.06 17.31
N TYR A 569 16.47 12.79 16.98
CA TYR A 569 15.36 13.12 17.89
C TYR A 569 14.35 11.98 17.97
N THR A 570 14.79 10.83 18.47
CA THR A 570 14.01 9.57 18.45
C THR A 570 12.65 9.71 19.16
N GLN A 571 12.57 10.42 20.29
CA GLN A 571 11.33 10.57 21.05
C GLN A 571 10.30 11.44 20.31
N LEU A 572 10.73 12.53 19.66
CA LEU A 572 9.85 13.35 18.81
C LEU A 572 9.36 12.57 17.59
N ALA A 573 10.23 11.76 16.98
CA ALA A 573 9.83 10.85 15.90
C ALA A 573 8.79 9.86 16.37
N ASN A 574 9.01 9.21 17.54
CA ASN A 574 8.07 8.25 18.12
C ASN A 574 6.72 8.90 18.46
N ALA A 575 6.72 10.12 19.01
CA ALA A 575 5.49 10.86 19.30
C ALA A 575 4.70 11.20 18.01
N THR A 576 5.40 11.62 16.96
CA THR A 576 4.80 11.89 15.64
C THR A 576 4.16 10.63 15.06
N ILE A 577 4.85 9.49 15.14
CA ILE A 577 4.35 8.18 14.67
C ILE A 577 3.12 7.74 15.47
N LEU A 578 3.10 7.97 16.78
CA LEU A 578 1.93 7.68 17.62
C LEU A 578 0.70 8.49 17.19
N ILE A 579 0.86 9.78 16.88
CA ILE A 579 -0.24 10.61 16.37
C ILE A 579 -0.82 9.99 15.09
N ILE A 580 0.04 9.61 14.15
CA ILE A 580 -0.41 8.95 12.91
C ILE A 580 -1.17 7.66 13.25
N GLY A 581 -0.63 6.83 14.14
CA GLY A 581 -1.26 5.58 14.57
C GLY A 581 -2.64 5.79 15.21
N VAL A 582 -2.78 6.79 16.06
CA VAL A 582 -4.06 7.16 16.70
C VAL A 582 -5.08 7.65 15.66
N VAL A 583 -4.68 8.54 14.74
CA VAL A 583 -5.56 9.03 13.68
C VAL A 583 -6.05 7.90 12.79
N VAL A 584 -5.15 7.00 12.39
CA VAL A 584 -5.50 5.83 11.58
C VAL A 584 -6.46 4.91 12.34
N MET A 585 -6.19 4.63 13.63
CA MET A 585 -7.04 3.78 14.46
C MET A 585 -8.47 4.35 14.60
N ILE A 586 -8.58 5.65 14.86
CA ILE A 586 -9.89 6.34 14.95
C ILE A 586 -10.63 6.22 13.60
N SER A 587 -9.92 6.43 12.48
CA SER A 587 -10.51 6.33 11.14
C SER A 587 -11.05 4.92 10.84
N VAL A 588 -10.33 3.89 11.28
CA VAL A 588 -10.75 2.49 11.16
C VAL A 588 -11.97 2.20 12.02
N LEU A 589 -12.01 2.70 13.26
CA LEU A 589 -13.17 2.53 14.14
C LEU A 589 -14.42 3.22 13.56
N ILE A 590 -14.26 4.41 12.98
CA ILE A 590 -15.34 5.10 12.28
C ILE A 590 -15.83 4.26 11.10
N LEU A 591 -14.91 3.74 10.27
CA LEU A 591 -15.24 2.89 9.14
C LEU A 591 -16.09 1.68 9.56
N ASN A 592 -15.64 0.96 10.58
CA ASN A 592 -16.37 -0.21 11.12
C ASN A 592 -17.78 0.12 11.62
N ARG A 593 -17.93 1.26 12.32
CA ARG A 593 -19.26 1.70 12.80
C ARG A 593 -20.22 2.06 11.66
N VAL A 594 -19.72 2.78 10.66
CA VAL A 594 -20.56 3.32 9.58
C VAL A 594 -20.95 2.23 8.58
N THR A 595 -20.04 1.32 8.25
CA THR A 595 -20.29 0.30 7.23
C THR A 595 -20.97 -0.95 7.77
N LYS A 596 -20.99 -1.15 9.10
CA LYS A 596 -21.41 -2.40 9.74
C LYS A 596 -20.77 -3.67 9.14
N THR A 597 -19.73 -3.50 8.35
CA THR A 597 -18.99 -4.57 7.68
C THR A 597 -17.74 -4.87 8.49
N ASN A 598 -17.46 -6.14 8.71
CA ASN A 598 -16.12 -6.53 9.16
C ASN A 598 -15.14 -6.16 8.06
N LEU A 599 -14.12 -5.36 8.34
CA LEU A 599 -13.03 -5.02 7.41
C LEU A 599 -12.40 -6.26 6.76
N ALA A 600 -12.48 -7.40 7.43
CA ALA A 600 -12.09 -8.69 6.89
C ALA A 600 -12.84 -9.07 5.60
N SER A 601 -14.08 -8.59 5.39
CA SER A 601 -14.85 -8.87 4.18
C SER A 601 -14.62 -7.87 3.04
N GLY A 602 -14.08 -6.67 3.34
CA GLY A 602 -13.86 -5.60 2.36
C GLY A 602 -12.46 -5.55 1.74
N LEU A 603 -11.45 -6.11 2.42
CA LEU A 603 -10.05 -6.14 1.94
C LEU A 603 -9.70 -7.44 1.19
N GLY A 604 -10.57 -8.43 1.18
CA GLY A 604 -10.36 -9.76 0.59
C GLY A 604 -11.35 -10.12 -0.52
N GLY A 605 -12.01 -9.14 -1.13
CA GLY A 605 -12.92 -9.35 -2.26
C GLY A 605 -12.20 -9.32 -3.61
#